data_7a78c0d85b099d9fe978803bada963db
#
_entry.id   7a78c0d85b099d9fe978803bada963db
#
_cell.length_a   1.000
_cell.length_b   1.000
_cell.length_c   1.000
_cell.angle_alpha   90.00
_cell.angle_beta   90.00
_cell.angle_gamma   90.00
#
_symmetry.space_group_name_H-M   'P 1'
#
loop_
_entity.id
_entity.type
_entity.pdbx_description
1 polymer ?
#
loop_
_entity_poly.entity_id
_entity_poly.type
_entity_poly.pdbx_seq_one_letter_code
_entity_poly.pdbx_strand_id
1 'polypeptide(L)'
;MRKILLLWLLLLPLGAVAQAREFPDFTDLVEKQGPAVVNISTAQTVRERANMPQMPNLDEDDPFYEFFRRFMPQNPGQSPREFSTRSLGSGFIISADGYILTNAHVVDGADEITVRLTDKREFKAKVIGADKRTDVALIKIEAAGLPMVKLGDPNKLKVGEWVLAIGSPFGFDNSVTAGIVSGKGRSLPQENLVPFIQTDAAVNPGNSGGPLFNLRGEVVGINSQIYSRTGGYMGLSFAIPIDLALDVQNQLRSTGRVSRGRIGVVIQEVTKELADSFGLAKAEGALVNAVEKGGPADKAGVEVSDIIIKFDGKSVMSSSDLPRIVGATRPGSKVGLQVWRRGAAKDLMVTVAEIPAEKLASRESKGAKPGEAAANRLGLVLSELSDEQRKQLKIASGVVVDEVRGQPRGDLRKGDIILALIHKGNNTEAKSVAQFNKALNAVDKAATITLHVRRGENQSFITIKGLNGK
;
A
#
# COMPACT_ATOMS: atom_id res chain seq x y z
N MET A 1 58.19 24.48 -57.29
CA MET A 1 57.35 23.31 -57.05
C MET A 1 57.64 22.70 -55.67
N ARG A 2 57.34 23.38 -54.54
CA ARG A 2 57.73 22.89 -53.21
C ARG A 2 56.79 23.38 -52.06
N LYS A 3 55.55 23.68 -52.36
CA LYS A 3 54.62 24.21 -51.38
C LYS A 3 53.20 23.55 -51.37
N ILE A 4 53.04 22.37 -51.98
CA ILE A 4 51.72 21.69 -52.05
C ILE A 4 51.65 20.38 -51.20
N LEU A 5 52.71 19.99 -50.50
CA LEU A 5 52.77 18.71 -49.79
C LEU A 5 52.49 18.76 -48.28
N LEU A 6 52.08 19.90 -47.76
CA LEU A 6 51.89 20.11 -46.30
C LEU A 6 50.43 20.30 -45.87
N LEU A 7 49.45 20.12 -46.74
CA LEU A 7 48.02 20.35 -46.39
C LEU A 7 47.16 19.09 -46.33
N TRP A 8 47.76 17.91 -46.43
CA TRP A 8 47.06 16.62 -46.42
C TRP A 8 47.19 15.82 -45.13
N LEU A 9 47.82 16.39 -44.05
CA LEU A 9 48.06 15.68 -42.77
C LEU A 9 47.11 16.12 -41.65
N LEU A 10 46.02 16.88 -41.94
CA LEU A 10 45.12 17.44 -40.90
C LEU A 10 43.65 16.99 -41.04
N LEU A 11 43.39 15.93 -41.81
CA LEU A 11 42.09 15.29 -41.92
C LEU A 11 42.18 13.83 -41.43
N LEU A 12 42.67 13.64 -40.19
CA LEU A 12 42.31 12.45 -39.41
C LEU A 12 40.86 12.63 -38.97
N PRO A 13 39.92 11.78 -39.41
CA PRO A 13 38.59 11.78 -38.82
C PRO A 13 38.79 11.41 -37.36
N LEU A 14 38.47 12.32 -36.45
CA LEU A 14 38.11 11.95 -35.07
C LEU A 14 36.91 11.00 -35.20
N GLY A 15 37.21 9.72 -35.39
CA GLY A 15 36.23 8.68 -35.18
C GLY A 15 35.78 8.78 -33.73
N ALA A 16 34.66 9.46 -33.51
CA ALA A 16 33.92 9.30 -32.27
C ALA A 16 33.63 7.80 -32.19
N VAL A 17 34.40 7.09 -31.39
CA VAL A 17 34.08 5.72 -30.97
C VAL A 17 32.79 5.88 -30.19
N ALA A 18 31.67 5.71 -30.88
CA ALA A 18 30.40 5.50 -30.21
C ALA A 18 30.61 4.23 -29.37
N GLN A 19 30.88 4.40 -28.05
CA GLN A 19 30.83 3.30 -27.12
C GLN A 19 29.40 2.77 -27.20
N ALA A 20 29.23 1.67 -27.93
CA ALA A 20 28.02 0.89 -27.83
C ALA A 20 27.87 0.57 -26.35
N ARG A 21 26.83 1.11 -25.71
CA ARG A 21 26.47 0.70 -24.36
C ARG A 21 26.08 -0.75 -24.46
N GLU A 22 27.00 -1.62 -24.08
CA GLU A 22 26.73 -3.04 -23.94
C GLU A 22 25.59 -3.24 -22.96
N PHE A 23 24.73 -4.21 -23.22
CA PHE A 23 23.72 -4.62 -22.23
C PHE A 23 24.47 -5.08 -20.96
N PRO A 24 23.96 -4.79 -19.75
CA PRO A 24 24.63 -5.18 -18.53
C PRO A 24 24.76 -6.72 -18.47
N ASP A 25 25.96 -7.20 -18.21
CA ASP A 25 26.22 -8.59 -17.84
C ASP A 25 25.98 -8.77 -16.35
N PHE A 26 25.10 -9.70 -16.00
CA PHE A 26 24.71 -9.97 -14.62
C PHE A 26 25.43 -11.17 -14.01
N THR A 27 26.27 -11.88 -14.79
CA THR A 27 26.87 -13.16 -14.41
C THR A 27 27.69 -13.04 -13.14
N ASP A 28 28.62 -12.10 -13.10
CA ASP A 28 29.47 -11.85 -11.92
C ASP A 28 28.68 -11.49 -10.68
N LEU A 29 27.57 -10.73 -10.85
CA LEU A 29 26.71 -10.33 -9.73
C LEU A 29 26.00 -11.54 -9.13
N VAL A 30 25.45 -12.40 -10.00
CA VAL A 30 24.73 -13.61 -9.57
C VAL A 30 25.70 -14.59 -8.91
N GLU A 31 26.89 -14.78 -9.45
CA GLU A 31 27.91 -15.65 -8.87
C GLU A 31 28.32 -15.20 -7.45
N LYS A 32 28.50 -13.89 -7.24
CA LYS A 32 28.90 -13.30 -5.95
C LYS A 32 27.77 -13.27 -4.93
N GLN A 33 26.56 -12.94 -5.33
CA GLN A 33 25.44 -12.69 -4.40
C GLN A 33 24.53 -13.91 -4.23
N GLY A 34 24.46 -14.80 -5.21
CA GLY A 34 23.64 -16.00 -5.20
C GLY A 34 23.81 -16.89 -3.97
N PRO A 35 25.04 -17.12 -3.46
CA PRO A 35 25.25 -17.94 -2.26
C PRO A 35 24.56 -17.42 -0.99
N ALA A 36 24.24 -16.12 -0.93
CA ALA A 36 23.53 -15.53 0.20
C ALA A 36 21.99 -15.60 0.07
N VAL A 37 21.47 -16.06 -1.07
CA VAL A 37 20.03 -16.27 -1.30
C VAL A 37 19.69 -17.70 -0.90
N VAL A 38 18.58 -17.87 -0.19
CA VAL A 38 18.18 -19.17 0.38
C VAL A 38 16.77 -19.53 -0.02
N ASN A 39 16.51 -20.83 -0.11
CA ASN A 39 15.17 -21.38 -0.18
C ASN A 39 14.58 -21.49 1.23
N ILE A 40 13.30 -21.18 1.37
CA ILE A 40 12.54 -21.35 2.60
C ILE A 40 11.36 -22.27 2.30
N SER A 41 11.31 -23.40 2.98
CA SER A 41 10.19 -24.34 2.95
C SER A 41 9.54 -24.41 4.33
N THR A 42 8.21 -24.36 4.35
CA THR A 42 7.43 -24.42 5.59
C THR A 42 6.54 -25.65 5.58
N ALA A 43 6.36 -26.28 6.74
CA ALA A 43 5.41 -27.34 6.94
C ALA A 43 4.38 -26.91 7.98
N GLN A 44 3.10 -27.15 7.67
CA GLN A 44 2.00 -26.93 8.61
C GLN A 44 1.24 -28.24 8.79
N THR A 45 1.03 -28.67 10.03
CA THR A 45 0.25 -29.86 10.37
C THR A 45 -1.22 -29.47 10.57
N VAL A 46 -2.05 -29.70 9.56
CA VAL A 46 -3.50 -29.49 9.69
C VAL A 46 -4.12 -30.66 10.43
N ARG A 47 -4.50 -30.48 11.70
CA ARG A 47 -5.36 -31.41 12.43
C ARG A 47 -6.81 -31.15 12.03
N GLU A 48 -7.39 -32.03 11.22
CA GLU A 48 -8.79 -31.94 10.83
C GLU A 48 -9.74 -31.98 12.05
N ARG A 49 -10.52 -30.90 12.20
CA ARG A 49 -11.90 -31.00 12.68
C ARG A 49 -12.79 -31.04 11.44
N ALA A 50 -13.62 -32.09 11.34
CA ALA A 50 -14.54 -32.34 10.24
C ALA A 50 -15.47 -31.15 9.98
N ASN A 51 -15.04 -30.29 9.06
CA ASN A 51 -15.82 -29.33 8.28
C ASN A 51 -14.83 -28.66 7.33
N MET A 52 -15.12 -28.69 6.05
CA MET A 52 -14.41 -28.19 4.88
C MET A 52 -13.07 -27.44 5.16
N PRO A 53 -12.01 -27.70 4.39
CA PRO A 53 -10.74 -27.01 4.55
C PRO A 53 -10.94 -25.51 4.25
N GLN A 54 -11.07 -24.69 5.28
CA GLN A 54 -10.83 -23.26 5.17
C GLN A 54 -9.33 -23.08 4.99
N MET A 55 -8.94 -22.54 3.84
CA MET A 55 -7.56 -22.12 3.60
C MET A 55 -7.14 -21.12 4.68
N PRO A 56 -5.88 -21.14 5.14
CA PRO A 56 -5.44 -20.23 6.19
C PRO A 56 -5.58 -18.78 5.72
N ASN A 57 -6.50 -18.05 6.30
CA ASN A 57 -6.65 -16.58 6.34
C ASN A 57 -6.22 -15.72 5.11
N LEU A 58 -6.21 -16.30 3.92
CA LEU A 58 -6.17 -15.53 2.69
C LEU A 58 -7.62 -15.24 2.31
N ASP A 59 -8.00 -13.98 2.22
CA ASP A 59 -9.29 -13.58 1.67
C ASP A 59 -9.42 -14.12 0.25
N GLU A 60 -10.61 -14.55 -0.17
CA GLU A 60 -10.86 -15.05 -1.54
C GLU A 60 -10.52 -14.00 -2.61
N ASP A 61 -10.43 -12.74 -2.23
CA ASP A 61 -10.02 -11.59 -3.07
C ASP A 61 -8.50 -11.35 -3.04
N ASP A 62 -7.70 -12.14 -2.29
CA ASP A 62 -6.26 -12.02 -2.30
C ASP A 62 -5.70 -12.56 -3.62
N PRO A 63 -4.90 -11.79 -4.39
CA PRO A 63 -4.27 -12.24 -5.62
C PRO A 63 -3.43 -13.51 -5.47
N PHE A 64 -2.94 -13.81 -4.25
CA PHE A 64 -2.21 -15.03 -3.93
C PHE A 64 -3.12 -16.24 -3.68
N TYR A 65 -4.40 -16.06 -3.32
CA TYR A 65 -5.35 -17.14 -3.11
C TYR A 65 -5.53 -18.01 -4.36
N GLU A 66 -5.80 -17.40 -5.51
CA GLU A 66 -5.92 -18.07 -6.81
C GLU A 66 -4.62 -18.76 -7.22
N PHE A 67 -3.50 -18.16 -6.87
CA PHE A 67 -2.18 -18.68 -7.16
C PHE A 67 -1.89 -19.97 -6.35
N PHE A 68 -2.06 -19.95 -5.01
CA PHE A 68 -1.84 -21.12 -4.18
C PHE A 68 -2.86 -22.24 -4.47
N ARG A 69 -4.11 -21.90 -4.78
CA ARG A 69 -5.15 -22.87 -5.15
C ARG A 69 -4.77 -23.70 -6.38
N ARG A 70 -4.04 -23.14 -7.33
CA ARG A 70 -3.64 -23.80 -8.59
C ARG A 70 -2.50 -24.79 -8.42
N PHE A 71 -1.69 -24.63 -7.38
CA PHE A 71 -0.53 -25.50 -7.09
C PHE A 71 -0.80 -26.53 -5.98
N MET A 72 -1.96 -26.51 -5.35
CA MET A 72 -2.37 -27.59 -4.45
C MET A 72 -2.90 -28.78 -5.25
N PRO A 73 -2.40 -30.00 -5.01
CA PRO A 73 -2.96 -31.19 -5.67
C PRO A 73 -4.41 -31.39 -5.20
N GLN A 74 -5.36 -31.22 -6.11
CA GLN A 74 -6.74 -31.65 -5.88
C GLN A 74 -6.83 -33.16 -6.12
N ASN A 75 -6.74 -33.95 -5.06
CA ASN A 75 -7.07 -35.37 -5.11
C ASN A 75 -8.43 -35.61 -4.42
N PRO A 76 -9.53 -35.78 -5.16
CA PRO A 76 -10.80 -36.21 -4.58
C PRO A 76 -10.74 -37.70 -4.32
N GLY A 77 -10.63 -38.12 -3.06
CA GLY A 77 -10.86 -39.51 -2.69
C GLY A 77 -9.90 -40.24 -1.77
N GLN A 78 -9.20 -39.57 -0.85
CA GLN A 78 -8.44 -40.26 0.18
C GLN A 78 -8.86 -39.84 1.59
N SER A 79 -8.98 -40.85 2.47
CA SER A 79 -9.32 -40.79 3.90
C SER A 79 -8.42 -39.82 4.68
N PRO A 80 -8.82 -39.34 5.88
CA PRO A 80 -8.11 -38.31 6.63
C PRO A 80 -6.70 -38.78 6.99
N ARG A 81 -5.72 -38.24 6.30
CA ARG A 81 -4.30 -38.33 6.61
C ARG A 81 -3.81 -36.95 6.93
N GLU A 82 -2.91 -36.81 7.88
CA GLU A 82 -2.18 -35.57 8.16
C GLU A 82 -1.55 -35.04 6.85
N PHE A 83 -2.13 -34.00 6.29
CA PHE A 83 -1.54 -33.32 5.13
C PHE A 83 -0.60 -32.23 5.61
N SER A 84 0.69 -32.37 5.33
CA SER A 84 1.63 -31.28 5.47
C SER A 84 1.51 -30.37 4.25
N THR A 85 0.92 -29.19 4.41
CA THR A 85 0.96 -28.15 3.38
C THR A 85 2.35 -27.54 3.38
N ARG A 86 3.04 -27.56 2.23
CA ARG A 86 4.36 -26.93 2.08
C ARG A 86 4.20 -25.63 1.35
N SER A 87 4.52 -24.52 1.99
CA SER A 87 4.74 -23.24 1.32
C SER A 87 6.21 -23.13 0.93
N LEU A 88 6.49 -22.52 -0.23
CA LEU A 88 7.83 -22.34 -0.75
C LEU A 88 8.05 -20.85 -1.02
N GLY A 89 9.14 -20.31 -0.49
CA GLY A 89 9.57 -18.95 -0.70
C GLY A 89 11.09 -18.85 -0.71
N SER A 90 11.57 -17.63 -0.81
CA SER A 90 12.98 -17.30 -0.73
C SER A 90 13.27 -16.39 0.46
N GLY A 91 14.54 -16.26 0.77
CA GLY A 91 15.07 -15.30 1.72
C GLY A 91 16.51 -14.95 1.37
N PHE A 92 17.10 -14.08 2.15
CA PHE A 92 18.52 -13.78 2.01
C PHE A 92 19.17 -13.50 3.36
N ILE A 93 20.44 -13.91 3.47
CA ILE A 93 21.23 -13.85 4.70
C ILE A 93 21.76 -12.42 4.84
N ILE A 94 21.45 -11.77 5.96
CA ILE A 94 21.87 -10.41 6.28
C ILE A 94 23.02 -10.34 7.30
N SER A 95 23.35 -11.47 7.90
CA SER A 95 24.46 -11.53 8.87
C SER A 95 25.11 -12.91 8.88
N ALA A 96 26.42 -12.93 9.13
CA ALA A 96 27.22 -14.16 9.10
C ALA A 96 26.86 -15.17 10.20
N ASP A 97 26.12 -14.77 11.22
CA ASP A 97 25.60 -15.61 12.30
C ASP A 97 24.21 -16.20 12.02
N GLY A 98 23.63 -15.92 10.83
CA GLY A 98 22.45 -16.61 10.32
C GLY A 98 21.11 -15.90 10.47
N TYR A 99 21.07 -14.57 10.59
CA TYR A 99 19.83 -13.82 10.41
C TYR A 99 19.46 -13.72 8.92
N ILE A 100 18.19 -13.95 8.61
CA ILE A 100 17.64 -14.00 7.25
C ILE A 100 16.38 -13.14 7.20
N LEU A 101 16.28 -12.29 6.18
CA LEU A 101 15.06 -11.57 5.82
C LEU A 101 14.27 -12.36 4.79
N THR A 102 12.94 -12.34 4.94
CA THR A 102 11.96 -12.91 4.02
C THR A 102 10.62 -12.19 4.16
N ASN A 103 9.59 -12.62 3.45
CA ASN A 103 8.23 -12.11 3.64
C ASN A 103 7.52 -12.77 4.83
N ALA A 104 6.60 -12.00 5.45
CA ALA A 104 5.79 -12.50 6.56
C ALA A 104 4.86 -13.62 6.11
N HIS A 105 4.25 -13.52 4.92
CA HIS A 105 3.37 -14.55 4.37
C HIS A 105 4.09 -15.88 4.09
N VAL A 106 5.41 -15.88 3.85
CA VAL A 106 6.21 -17.10 3.63
C VAL A 106 6.29 -17.94 4.90
N VAL A 107 6.32 -17.31 6.08
CA VAL A 107 6.47 -18.00 7.37
C VAL A 107 5.20 -18.03 8.21
N ASP A 108 4.10 -17.47 7.72
CA ASP A 108 2.84 -17.37 8.47
C ASP A 108 2.22 -18.74 8.70
N GLY A 109 1.85 -19.02 9.94
CA GLY A 109 1.22 -20.28 10.35
C GLY A 109 2.10 -21.53 10.25
N ALA A 110 3.41 -21.38 9.99
CA ALA A 110 4.32 -22.52 9.88
C ALA A 110 4.63 -23.15 11.25
N ASP A 111 4.46 -24.47 11.38
CA ASP A 111 4.91 -25.23 12.54
C ASP A 111 6.42 -25.51 12.47
N GLU A 112 6.94 -25.73 11.27
CA GLU A 112 8.36 -25.96 11.01
C GLU A 112 8.82 -25.18 9.79
N ILE A 113 10.01 -24.57 9.91
CA ILE A 113 10.66 -23.81 8.83
C ILE A 113 12.01 -24.41 8.57
N THR A 114 12.26 -24.81 7.32
CA THR A 114 13.54 -25.31 6.85
C THR A 114 14.13 -24.33 5.85
N VAL A 115 15.35 -23.90 6.12
CA VAL A 115 16.16 -23.04 5.22
C VAL A 115 17.20 -23.92 4.53
N ARG A 116 17.21 -23.86 3.19
CA ARG A 116 18.20 -24.57 2.39
C ARG A 116 19.09 -23.56 1.63
N LEU A 117 20.39 -23.74 1.78
CA LEU A 117 21.40 -22.93 1.11
C LEU A 117 21.70 -23.49 -0.30
N THR A 118 22.34 -22.70 -1.13
CA THR A 118 22.78 -23.12 -2.47
C THR A 118 23.78 -24.28 -2.48
N ASP A 119 24.58 -24.42 -1.39
CA ASP A 119 25.48 -25.56 -1.18
C ASP A 119 24.78 -26.82 -0.64
N LYS A 120 23.43 -26.82 -0.63
CA LYS A 120 22.54 -27.91 -0.20
C LYS A 120 22.51 -28.18 1.31
N ARG A 121 23.20 -27.39 2.14
CA ARG A 121 23.00 -27.46 3.60
C ARG A 121 21.59 -27.02 3.97
N GLU A 122 20.99 -27.75 4.90
CA GLU A 122 19.65 -27.47 5.42
C GLU A 122 19.71 -27.17 6.91
N PHE A 123 18.94 -26.18 7.34
CA PHE A 123 18.87 -25.73 8.72
C PHE A 123 17.42 -25.54 9.14
N LYS A 124 17.09 -25.92 10.37
CA LYS A 124 15.85 -25.48 11.00
C LYS A 124 15.96 -24.03 11.38
N ALA A 125 14.95 -23.22 11.02
CA ALA A 125 14.92 -21.81 11.35
C ALA A 125 13.89 -21.51 12.45
N LYS A 126 14.21 -20.50 13.26
CA LYS A 126 13.30 -19.92 14.25
C LYS A 126 12.79 -18.57 13.75
N VAL A 127 11.49 -18.33 13.84
CA VAL A 127 10.92 -16.98 13.60
C VAL A 127 11.30 -16.10 14.78
N ILE A 128 12.05 -15.04 14.53
CA ILE A 128 12.36 -14.01 15.52
C ILE A 128 11.16 -13.05 15.64
N GLY A 129 10.49 -12.78 14.53
CA GLY A 129 9.26 -12.04 14.45
C GLY A 129 8.83 -11.84 13.00
N ALA A 130 7.55 -11.52 12.82
CA ALA A 130 6.96 -11.22 11.53
C ALA A 130 5.99 -10.04 11.66
N ASP A 131 5.99 -9.18 10.66
CA ASP A 131 5.10 -8.05 10.56
C ASP A 131 4.24 -8.16 9.30
N LYS A 132 3.00 -8.58 9.49
CA LYS A 132 2.03 -8.78 8.41
C LYS A 132 1.68 -7.49 7.65
N ARG A 133 1.80 -6.32 8.29
CA ARG A 133 1.42 -5.03 7.68
C ARG A 133 2.44 -4.52 6.66
N THR A 134 3.69 -4.91 6.77
CA THR A 134 4.73 -4.61 5.78
C THR A 134 5.21 -5.85 5.06
N ASP A 135 4.65 -7.01 5.40
CA ASP A 135 5.01 -8.30 4.83
C ASP A 135 6.51 -8.62 4.97
N VAL A 136 7.11 -8.29 6.11
CA VAL A 136 8.52 -8.57 6.43
C VAL A 136 8.62 -9.53 7.61
N ALA A 137 9.46 -10.56 7.48
CA ALA A 137 9.81 -11.46 8.57
C ALA A 137 11.32 -11.56 8.75
N LEU A 138 11.73 -11.74 10.01
CA LEU A 138 13.09 -12.06 10.42
C LEU A 138 13.13 -13.47 10.97
N ILE A 139 13.94 -14.33 10.37
CA ILE A 139 14.18 -15.69 10.85
C ILE A 139 15.65 -15.88 11.17
N LYS A 140 15.97 -16.91 11.96
CA LYS A 140 17.33 -17.21 12.43
C LYS A 140 17.63 -18.69 12.26
N ILE A 141 18.78 -18.99 11.66
CA ILE A 141 19.38 -20.33 11.61
C ILE A 141 20.62 -20.37 12.49
N GLU A 142 20.90 -21.53 13.10
CA GLU A 142 22.09 -21.73 13.92
C GLU A 142 23.26 -22.19 13.04
N ALA A 143 23.97 -21.20 12.47
CA ALA A 143 25.15 -21.40 11.64
C ALA A 143 26.07 -20.19 11.74
N ALA A 144 27.33 -20.36 11.37
CA ALA A 144 28.36 -19.30 11.40
C ALA A 144 29.14 -19.28 10.09
N GLY A 145 29.75 -18.12 9.80
CA GLY A 145 30.57 -17.96 8.60
C GLY A 145 29.76 -18.03 7.31
N LEU A 146 28.50 -17.66 7.37
CA LEU A 146 27.60 -17.66 6.21
C LEU A 146 27.91 -16.51 5.25
N PRO A 147 27.74 -16.70 3.93
CA PRO A 147 27.73 -15.60 2.99
C PRO A 147 26.56 -14.67 3.30
N MET A 148 26.79 -13.37 3.20
CA MET A 148 25.74 -12.37 3.45
C MET A 148 25.67 -11.35 2.32
N VAL A 149 24.48 -10.81 2.07
CA VAL A 149 24.26 -9.78 1.05
C VAL A 149 24.84 -8.43 1.48
N LYS A 150 25.16 -7.60 0.49
CA LYS A 150 25.42 -6.18 0.70
C LYS A 150 24.12 -5.40 0.62
N LEU A 151 23.83 -4.60 1.65
CA LEU A 151 22.63 -3.77 1.72
C LEU A 151 22.84 -2.43 1.02
N GLY A 152 21.89 -2.00 0.22
CA GLY A 152 21.90 -0.74 -0.53
C GLY A 152 20.99 0.32 0.07
N ASP A 153 20.89 1.44 -0.64
CA ASP A 153 20.02 2.55 -0.30
C ASP A 153 18.97 2.74 -1.41
N PRO A 154 17.69 2.37 -1.18
CA PRO A 154 16.63 2.47 -2.19
C PRO A 154 16.29 3.93 -2.52
N ASN A 155 16.68 4.91 -1.68
CA ASN A 155 16.45 6.32 -1.97
C ASN A 155 17.32 6.81 -3.13
N LYS A 156 18.50 6.23 -3.32
CA LYS A 156 19.42 6.51 -4.44
C LYS A 156 19.01 5.86 -5.75
N LEU A 157 18.14 4.85 -5.69
CA LEU A 157 17.66 4.13 -6.86
C LEU A 157 16.79 5.06 -7.73
N LYS A 158 16.98 5.04 -9.04
CA LYS A 158 16.24 5.87 -10.00
C LYS A 158 15.36 5.00 -10.90
N VAL A 159 14.22 5.55 -11.31
CA VAL A 159 13.37 4.92 -12.34
C VAL A 159 14.19 4.77 -13.62
N GLY A 160 14.10 3.60 -14.24
CA GLY A 160 14.90 3.20 -15.41
C GLY A 160 16.22 2.49 -15.08
N GLU A 161 16.67 2.45 -13.82
CA GLU A 161 17.84 1.65 -13.43
C GLU A 161 17.54 0.15 -13.49
N TRP A 162 18.52 -0.65 -13.94
CA TRP A 162 18.43 -2.10 -13.94
C TRP A 162 18.41 -2.67 -12.53
N VAL A 163 17.56 -3.68 -12.34
CA VAL A 163 17.46 -4.47 -11.11
C VAL A 163 17.34 -5.95 -11.44
N LEU A 164 17.79 -6.79 -10.49
CA LEU A 164 17.70 -8.24 -10.57
C LEU A 164 16.92 -8.78 -9.37
N ALA A 165 15.91 -9.56 -9.66
CA ALA A 165 15.25 -10.38 -8.64
C ALA A 165 15.91 -11.76 -8.63
N ILE A 166 16.39 -12.18 -7.45
CA ILE A 166 16.94 -13.51 -7.27
C ILE A 166 16.07 -14.24 -6.25
N GLY A 167 15.72 -15.49 -6.60
CA GLY A 167 15.00 -16.38 -5.70
C GLY A 167 15.52 -17.80 -5.83
N SER A 168 15.07 -18.68 -4.93
CA SER A 168 15.39 -20.11 -4.94
C SER A 168 14.09 -20.93 -4.92
N PRO A 169 13.30 -20.88 -6.01
CA PRO A 169 12.05 -21.63 -6.11
C PRO A 169 12.31 -23.12 -6.08
N PHE A 170 11.42 -23.88 -5.45
CA PHE A 170 11.47 -25.36 -5.43
C PHE A 170 12.72 -26.00 -4.79
N GLY A 171 13.60 -25.21 -4.14
CA GLY A 171 14.81 -25.70 -3.51
C GLY A 171 15.92 -26.15 -4.49
N PHE A 172 15.82 -25.73 -5.75
CA PHE A 172 16.86 -25.88 -6.77
C PHE A 172 17.82 -24.68 -6.77
N ASP A 173 18.67 -24.62 -7.80
CA ASP A 173 19.56 -23.50 -8.03
C ASP A 173 18.78 -22.17 -8.13
N ASN A 174 19.44 -21.07 -7.87
CA ASN A 174 18.84 -19.76 -7.91
C ASN A 174 18.22 -19.44 -9.28
N SER A 175 17.01 -18.93 -9.27
CA SER A 175 16.36 -18.34 -10.43
C SER A 175 16.59 -16.83 -10.43
N VAL A 176 17.03 -16.29 -11.58
CA VAL A 176 17.35 -14.88 -11.72
C VAL A 176 16.47 -14.29 -12.81
N THR A 177 15.86 -13.15 -12.51
CA THR A 177 15.14 -12.34 -13.49
C THR A 177 15.64 -10.91 -13.45
N ALA A 178 15.77 -10.27 -14.62
CA ALA A 178 16.23 -8.91 -14.77
C ALA A 178 15.12 -8.02 -15.32
N GLY A 179 15.11 -6.77 -14.90
CA GLY A 179 14.22 -5.73 -15.37
C GLY A 179 14.70 -4.37 -14.92
N ILE A 180 13.83 -3.38 -14.98
CA ILE A 180 14.14 -2.02 -14.55
C ILE A 180 13.22 -1.58 -13.40
N VAL A 181 13.61 -0.55 -12.69
CA VAL A 181 12.73 0.19 -11.79
C VAL A 181 11.70 0.92 -12.62
N SER A 182 10.45 0.46 -12.61
CA SER A 182 9.33 1.09 -13.33
C SER A 182 8.70 2.24 -12.55
N GLY A 183 8.85 2.26 -11.21
CA GLY A 183 8.32 3.31 -10.35
C GLY A 183 8.79 3.14 -8.91
N LYS A 184 8.60 4.19 -8.10
CA LYS A 184 8.94 4.18 -6.67
C LYS A 184 7.79 4.79 -5.86
N GLY A 185 7.67 4.38 -4.60
CA GLY A 185 6.67 4.92 -3.67
C GLY A 185 5.24 4.50 -4.01
N ARG A 186 5.05 3.38 -4.71
CA ARG A 186 3.72 2.87 -5.04
C ARG A 186 3.01 2.36 -3.79
N SER A 187 1.76 2.75 -3.61
CA SER A 187 0.88 2.19 -2.58
C SER A 187 -0.13 1.24 -3.22
N LEU A 188 -0.35 0.10 -2.60
CA LEU A 188 -1.37 -0.85 -3.00
C LEU A 188 -2.60 -0.70 -2.10
N PRO A 189 -3.82 -1.05 -2.58
CA PRO A 189 -5.07 -0.68 -1.89
C PRO A 189 -5.17 -1.13 -0.43
N GLN A 190 -4.59 -2.28 -0.07
CA GLN A 190 -4.61 -2.82 1.29
C GLN A 190 -3.28 -2.66 2.04
N GLU A 191 -2.23 -2.13 1.38
CA GLU A 191 -0.87 -2.05 1.89
C GLU A 191 -0.34 -0.61 1.84
N ASN A 192 -0.99 0.29 2.57
CA ASN A 192 -0.70 1.71 2.57
C ASN A 192 0.53 2.11 3.41
N LEU A 193 1.19 1.16 4.07
CA LEU A 193 2.39 1.41 4.87
C LEU A 193 3.69 1.16 4.10
N VAL A 194 3.63 0.46 2.95
CA VAL A 194 4.80 0.10 2.14
C VAL A 194 4.90 1.00 0.91
N PRO A 195 5.99 1.77 0.73
CA PRO A 195 6.25 2.54 -0.47
C PRO A 195 6.94 1.67 -1.53
N PHE A 196 6.22 0.72 -2.12
CA PHE A 196 6.79 -0.29 -3.01
C PHE A 196 7.67 0.29 -4.12
N ILE A 197 8.75 -0.44 -4.42
CA ILE A 197 9.50 -0.33 -5.67
C ILE A 197 8.75 -1.17 -6.70
N GLN A 198 8.29 -0.54 -7.77
CA GLN A 198 7.70 -1.23 -8.91
C GLN A 198 8.78 -1.59 -9.92
N THR A 199 8.79 -2.82 -10.41
CA THR A 199 9.72 -3.32 -11.43
C THR A 199 9.00 -4.22 -12.43
N ASP A 200 9.57 -4.37 -13.61
CA ASP A 200 9.19 -5.37 -14.60
C ASP A 200 10.10 -6.62 -14.57
N ALA A 201 11.05 -6.70 -13.63
CA ALA A 201 11.70 -7.96 -13.31
C ALA A 201 10.64 -8.99 -12.90
N ALA A 202 10.60 -10.14 -13.56
CA ALA A 202 9.56 -11.13 -13.32
C ALA A 202 9.68 -11.75 -11.92
N VAL A 203 8.67 -11.53 -11.10
CA VAL A 203 8.51 -12.22 -9.82
C VAL A 203 7.49 -13.34 -10.03
N ASN A 204 7.91 -14.55 -9.80
CA ASN A 204 7.10 -15.77 -9.88
C ASN A 204 7.11 -16.46 -8.52
N PRO A 205 6.21 -17.45 -8.31
CA PRO A 205 6.20 -18.25 -7.11
C PRO A 205 7.57 -18.80 -6.75
N GLY A 206 7.94 -18.61 -5.50
CA GLY A 206 9.25 -18.97 -4.97
C GLY A 206 10.28 -17.83 -4.98
N ASN A 207 10.09 -16.75 -5.74
CA ASN A 207 10.94 -15.55 -5.66
C ASN A 207 10.51 -14.60 -4.51
N SER A 208 9.28 -14.73 -3.99
CA SER A 208 8.79 -13.93 -2.86
C SER A 208 9.68 -14.15 -1.63
N GLY A 209 10.05 -13.05 -0.96
CA GLY A 209 11.01 -13.02 0.13
C GLY A 209 12.48 -12.95 -0.30
N GLY A 210 12.77 -13.21 -1.56
CA GLY A 210 14.11 -13.05 -2.14
C GLY A 210 14.50 -11.59 -2.37
N PRO A 211 15.81 -11.30 -2.53
CA PRO A 211 16.32 -9.95 -2.71
C PRO A 211 16.07 -9.39 -4.11
N LEU A 212 15.85 -8.07 -4.18
CA LEU A 212 15.97 -7.26 -5.39
C LEU A 212 17.30 -6.51 -5.32
N PHE A 213 18.20 -6.81 -6.27
CA PHE A 213 19.54 -6.20 -6.34
C PHE A 213 19.58 -5.04 -7.35
N ASN A 214 20.43 -4.03 -7.08
CA ASN A 214 20.89 -3.09 -8.09
C ASN A 214 22.15 -3.64 -8.81
N LEU A 215 22.63 -2.93 -9.84
CA LEU A 215 23.83 -3.34 -10.59
C LEU A 215 25.15 -3.31 -9.77
N ARG A 216 25.15 -2.75 -8.56
CA ARG A 216 26.30 -2.78 -7.67
C ARG A 216 26.33 -4.01 -6.77
N GLY A 217 25.38 -4.94 -6.96
CA GLY A 217 25.20 -6.12 -6.11
C GLY A 217 24.69 -5.77 -4.72
N GLU A 218 23.99 -4.67 -4.56
CA GLU A 218 23.41 -4.24 -3.30
C GLU A 218 21.91 -4.52 -3.30
N VAL A 219 21.38 -5.10 -2.22
CA VAL A 219 19.95 -5.32 -2.05
C VAL A 219 19.24 -3.99 -1.82
N VAL A 220 18.29 -3.66 -2.68
CA VAL A 220 17.48 -2.43 -2.61
C VAL A 220 16.04 -2.71 -2.19
N GLY A 221 15.60 -3.98 -2.22
CA GLY A 221 14.25 -4.37 -1.78
C GLY A 221 14.11 -5.88 -1.57
N ILE A 222 12.95 -6.27 -1.03
CA ILE A 222 12.50 -7.66 -0.89
C ILE A 222 11.39 -7.88 -1.92
N ASN A 223 11.55 -8.86 -2.81
CA ASN A 223 10.49 -9.23 -3.74
C ASN A 223 9.27 -9.71 -2.93
N SER A 224 8.10 -9.12 -3.14
CA SER A 224 6.92 -9.44 -2.35
C SER A 224 5.81 -10.01 -3.23
N GLN A 225 5.23 -9.21 -4.11
CA GLN A 225 4.03 -9.60 -4.84
C GLN A 225 3.99 -9.06 -6.27
N ILE A 226 3.05 -9.60 -7.04
CA ILE A 226 2.72 -9.14 -8.39
C ILE A 226 1.30 -8.56 -8.42
N TYR A 227 1.06 -7.58 -9.27
CA TYR A 227 -0.30 -7.24 -9.64
C TYR A 227 -0.76 -8.17 -10.76
N SER A 228 -1.75 -9.01 -10.48
CA SER A 228 -2.23 -10.00 -11.44
C SER A 228 -3.74 -10.14 -11.38
N ARG A 229 -4.38 -10.26 -12.56
CA ARG A 229 -5.80 -10.63 -12.67
C ARG A 229 -6.00 -12.12 -13.00
N THR A 230 -4.93 -12.82 -13.29
CA THR A 230 -4.95 -14.23 -13.72
C THR A 230 -4.07 -15.13 -12.87
N GLY A 231 -3.44 -14.57 -11.81
CA GLY A 231 -2.48 -15.27 -10.95
C GLY A 231 -1.06 -15.41 -11.54
N GLY A 232 -0.81 -14.98 -12.78
CA GLY A 232 0.51 -15.01 -13.41
C GLY A 232 1.12 -13.62 -13.54
N TYR A 233 2.45 -13.54 -13.71
CA TYR A 233 3.17 -12.30 -13.96
C TYR A 233 2.66 -11.58 -15.22
N MET A 234 2.37 -10.29 -15.09
CA MET A 234 1.82 -9.42 -16.14
C MET A 234 2.63 -8.12 -16.32
N GLY A 235 3.92 -8.13 -16.06
CA GLY A 235 4.79 -6.95 -16.19
C GLY A 235 4.79 -6.02 -14.98
N LEU A 236 4.12 -6.38 -13.88
CA LEU A 236 4.01 -5.56 -12.68
C LEU A 236 4.42 -6.38 -11.46
N SER A 237 5.62 -6.13 -10.96
CA SER A 237 6.14 -6.68 -9.71
C SER A 237 6.42 -5.58 -8.71
N PHE A 238 6.30 -5.92 -7.43
CA PHE A 238 6.47 -5.00 -6.31
C PHE A 238 7.45 -5.56 -5.30
N ALA A 239 8.40 -4.71 -4.90
CA ALA A 239 9.38 -5.04 -3.87
C ALA A 239 9.28 -4.06 -2.70
N ILE A 240 9.40 -4.57 -1.49
CA ILE A 240 9.44 -3.80 -0.24
C ILE A 240 10.82 -3.14 -0.16
N PRO A 241 10.94 -1.80 -0.01
CA PRO A 241 12.22 -1.14 0.10
C PRO A 241 13.04 -1.68 1.28
N ILE A 242 14.35 -1.85 1.07
CA ILE A 242 15.22 -2.50 2.06
C ILE A 242 15.41 -1.65 3.34
N ASP A 243 15.37 -0.34 3.24
CA ASP A 243 15.44 0.56 4.40
C ASP A 243 14.25 0.34 5.34
N LEU A 244 13.02 0.21 4.81
CA LEU A 244 11.85 -0.17 5.59
C LEU A 244 12.01 -1.55 6.23
N ALA A 245 12.49 -2.53 5.46
CA ALA A 245 12.71 -3.89 5.98
C ALA A 245 13.73 -3.93 7.11
N LEU A 246 14.79 -3.10 7.05
CA LEU A 246 15.79 -2.97 8.11
C LEU A 246 15.23 -2.31 9.37
N ASP A 247 14.38 -1.30 9.23
CA ASP A 247 13.70 -0.68 10.38
C ASP A 247 12.78 -1.71 11.08
N VAL A 248 12.04 -2.49 10.29
CA VAL A 248 11.21 -3.59 10.81
C VAL A 248 12.08 -4.65 11.49
N GLN A 249 13.15 -5.10 10.85
CA GLN A 249 14.10 -6.10 11.39
C GLN A 249 14.69 -5.66 12.71
N ASN A 250 15.09 -4.40 12.85
CA ASN A 250 15.64 -3.86 14.10
C ASN A 250 14.62 -3.92 15.25
N GLN A 251 13.36 -3.59 14.97
CA GLN A 251 12.29 -3.69 15.97
C GLN A 251 11.98 -5.15 16.32
N LEU A 252 11.86 -6.05 15.33
CA LEU A 252 11.62 -7.48 15.55
C LEU A 252 12.74 -8.11 16.39
N ARG A 253 13.99 -7.77 16.09
CA ARG A 253 15.16 -8.27 16.84
C ARG A 253 15.19 -7.78 18.30
N SER A 254 14.80 -6.53 18.56
CA SER A 254 14.87 -5.92 19.89
C SER A 254 13.66 -6.23 20.77
N THR A 255 12.46 -6.31 20.21
CA THR A 255 11.19 -6.38 20.96
C THR A 255 10.27 -7.53 20.53
N GLY A 256 10.62 -8.26 19.47
CA GLY A 256 9.78 -9.32 18.88
C GLY A 256 8.54 -8.81 18.14
N ARG A 257 8.29 -7.51 18.12
CA ARG A 257 7.13 -6.89 17.47
C ARG A 257 7.46 -5.53 16.86
N VAL A 258 6.63 -5.10 15.91
CA VAL A 258 6.75 -3.77 15.30
C VAL A 258 5.70 -2.84 15.92
N SER A 259 6.15 -1.73 16.47
CA SER A 259 5.31 -0.66 17.01
C SER A 259 5.12 0.43 15.96
N ARG A 260 3.88 0.85 15.72
CA ARG A 260 3.53 1.88 14.72
C ARG A 260 2.64 2.95 15.27
N GLY A 261 2.94 4.17 14.82
CA GLY A 261 2.12 5.33 15.13
C GLY A 261 0.78 5.35 14.40
N ARG A 262 -0.23 5.94 15.05
CA ARG A 262 -1.50 6.32 14.45
C ARG A 262 -2.00 7.64 15.04
N ILE A 263 -2.83 8.35 14.27
CA ILE A 263 -3.50 9.57 14.75
C ILE A 263 -5.03 9.45 14.76
N GLY A 264 -5.61 8.41 14.18
CA GLY A 264 -7.06 8.14 14.22
C GLY A 264 -7.85 9.03 13.27
N VAL A 265 -7.45 9.06 11.99
CA VAL A 265 -8.18 9.74 10.91
C VAL A 265 -8.45 8.76 9.77
N VAL A 266 -9.58 8.95 9.07
CA VAL A 266 -9.86 8.36 7.77
C VAL A 266 -9.60 9.45 6.73
N ILE A 267 -8.83 9.13 5.71
CA ILE A 267 -8.36 10.08 4.70
C ILE A 267 -8.70 9.64 3.29
N GLN A 268 -8.71 10.59 2.37
CA GLN A 268 -8.75 10.33 0.92
C GLN A 268 -7.78 11.22 0.16
N GLU A 269 -7.53 10.85 -1.11
CA GLU A 269 -6.68 11.58 -2.03
C GLU A 269 -7.30 12.94 -2.39
N VAL A 270 -6.44 13.96 -2.49
CA VAL A 270 -6.83 15.30 -2.93
C VAL A 270 -6.69 15.38 -4.43
N THR A 271 -7.82 15.24 -5.16
CA THR A 271 -7.86 15.47 -6.61
C THR A 271 -7.77 16.98 -6.92
N LYS A 272 -7.51 17.33 -8.18
CA LYS A 272 -7.49 18.74 -8.62
C LYS A 272 -8.81 19.44 -8.30
N GLU A 273 -9.93 18.79 -8.51
CA GLU A 273 -11.26 19.33 -8.25
C GLU A 273 -11.52 19.55 -6.75
N LEU A 274 -11.02 18.63 -5.90
CA LEU A 274 -11.06 18.83 -4.46
C LEU A 274 -10.18 20.01 -4.05
N ALA A 275 -8.94 20.09 -4.54
CA ALA A 275 -8.06 21.23 -4.27
C ALA A 275 -8.73 22.55 -4.63
N ASP A 276 -9.31 22.66 -5.83
CA ASP A 276 -10.05 23.86 -6.27
C ASP A 276 -11.23 24.17 -5.34
N SER A 277 -12.01 23.16 -4.91
CA SER A 277 -13.16 23.34 -4.00
C SER A 277 -12.76 23.81 -2.61
N PHE A 278 -11.58 23.38 -2.13
CA PHE A 278 -11.03 23.77 -0.83
C PHE A 278 -10.13 25.03 -0.90
N GLY A 279 -9.95 25.62 -2.08
CA GLY A 279 -9.09 26.77 -2.29
C GLY A 279 -7.60 26.46 -2.10
N LEU A 280 -7.18 25.21 -2.31
CA LEU A 280 -5.79 24.78 -2.24
C LEU A 280 -5.12 24.96 -3.60
N ALA A 281 -3.92 25.55 -3.64
CA ALA A 281 -3.24 25.89 -4.90
C ALA A 281 -2.78 24.67 -5.71
N LYS A 282 -2.55 23.52 -5.03
CA LYS A 282 -2.09 22.27 -5.65
C LYS A 282 -2.90 21.10 -5.12
N ALA A 283 -3.05 20.06 -5.92
CA ALA A 283 -3.65 18.79 -5.51
C ALA A 283 -2.63 17.99 -4.70
N GLU A 284 -2.44 18.35 -3.43
CA GLU A 284 -1.49 17.72 -2.50
C GLU A 284 -2.13 17.59 -1.12
N GLY A 285 -1.61 16.66 -0.30
CA GLY A 285 -2.10 16.44 1.04
C GLY A 285 -3.03 15.22 1.17
N ALA A 286 -3.57 15.06 2.37
CA ALA A 286 -4.53 14.01 2.73
C ALA A 286 -5.80 14.66 3.29
N LEU A 287 -6.92 14.54 2.57
CA LEU A 287 -8.21 15.09 3.00
C LEU A 287 -8.82 14.20 4.09
N VAL A 288 -9.14 14.80 5.23
CA VAL A 288 -9.72 14.10 6.39
C VAL A 288 -11.23 13.91 6.18
N ASN A 289 -11.66 12.67 6.02
CA ASN A 289 -13.06 12.26 5.86
C ASN A 289 -13.75 12.04 7.20
N ALA A 290 -13.00 11.48 8.17
CA ALA A 290 -13.49 11.25 9.51
C ALA A 290 -12.36 11.34 10.53
N VAL A 291 -12.71 11.71 11.77
CA VAL A 291 -11.81 11.77 12.92
C VAL A 291 -12.35 10.85 14.00
N GLU A 292 -11.51 9.98 14.54
CA GLU A 292 -11.86 9.08 15.64
C GLU A 292 -12.09 9.89 16.92
N LYS A 293 -13.31 9.86 17.44
CA LYS A 293 -13.67 10.61 18.64
C LYS A 293 -12.85 10.16 19.87
N GLY A 294 -12.22 11.12 20.55
CA GLY A 294 -11.29 10.86 21.65
C GLY A 294 -9.92 10.36 21.22
N GLY A 295 -9.68 10.19 19.90
CA GLY A 295 -8.39 9.80 19.33
C GLY A 295 -7.36 10.93 19.35
N PRO A 296 -6.10 10.63 18.93
CA PRO A 296 -5.03 11.63 18.90
C PRO A 296 -5.34 12.87 18.05
N ALA A 297 -5.90 12.69 16.86
CA ALA A 297 -6.27 13.77 15.95
C ALA A 297 -7.39 14.65 16.51
N ASP A 298 -8.41 14.04 17.11
CA ASP A 298 -9.52 14.75 17.78
C ASP A 298 -9.00 15.64 18.92
N LYS A 299 -8.15 15.07 19.79
CA LYS A 299 -7.50 15.82 20.89
C LYS A 299 -6.57 16.93 20.40
N ALA A 300 -5.98 16.78 19.23
CA ALA A 300 -5.16 17.79 18.57
C ALA A 300 -5.99 18.89 17.89
N GLY A 301 -7.31 18.73 17.79
CA GLY A 301 -8.21 19.66 17.14
C GLY A 301 -8.24 19.55 15.61
N VAL A 302 -7.95 18.37 15.05
CA VAL A 302 -8.19 18.06 13.65
C VAL A 302 -9.70 17.93 13.42
N GLU A 303 -10.19 18.53 12.35
CA GLU A 303 -11.59 18.52 11.96
C GLU A 303 -11.78 17.75 10.64
N VAL A 304 -12.99 17.23 10.44
CA VAL A 304 -13.41 16.73 9.12
C VAL A 304 -13.33 17.87 8.11
N SER A 305 -12.93 17.59 6.91
CA SER A 305 -12.63 18.56 5.83
C SER A 305 -11.28 19.28 5.97
N ASP A 306 -10.45 18.99 6.95
CA ASP A 306 -9.05 19.42 6.94
C ASP A 306 -8.29 18.69 5.84
N ILE A 307 -7.32 19.34 5.21
CA ILE A 307 -6.34 18.67 4.36
C ILE A 307 -4.99 18.70 5.08
N ILE A 308 -4.48 17.54 5.47
CA ILE A 308 -3.16 17.43 6.12
C ILE A 308 -2.08 17.61 5.05
N ILE A 309 -1.28 18.68 5.16
CA ILE A 309 -0.25 19.06 4.19
C ILE A 309 1.17 18.82 4.71
N LYS A 310 1.37 18.79 6.04
CA LYS A 310 2.65 18.39 6.65
C LYS A 310 2.42 17.60 7.93
N PHE A 311 3.32 16.66 8.21
CA PHE A 311 3.37 15.89 9.44
C PHE A 311 4.83 15.70 9.87
N ASP A 312 5.16 16.10 11.11
CA ASP A 312 6.52 16.03 11.68
C ASP A 312 7.56 16.68 10.75
N GLY A 313 7.27 17.87 10.23
CA GLY A 313 8.10 18.62 9.29
C GLY A 313 8.17 18.05 7.86
N LYS A 314 7.65 16.86 7.62
CA LYS A 314 7.63 16.21 6.30
C LYS A 314 6.39 16.61 5.52
N SER A 315 6.53 16.96 4.23
CA SER A 315 5.41 17.27 3.36
C SER A 315 4.60 16.01 3.04
N VAL A 316 3.28 16.15 3.02
CA VAL A 316 2.32 15.13 2.58
C VAL A 316 1.90 15.51 1.16
N MET A 317 2.49 14.85 0.15
CA MET A 317 2.22 15.15 -1.26
C MET A 317 1.00 14.39 -1.78
N SER A 318 0.71 13.22 -1.20
CA SER A 318 -0.44 12.38 -1.51
C SER A 318 -1.03 11.78 -0.24
N SER A 319 -2.27 11.31 -0.31
CA SER A 319 -2.90 10.66 0.85
C SER A 319 -2.13 9.44 1.34
N SER A 320 -1.42 8.73 0.47
CA SER A 320 -0.61 7.56 0.80
C SER A 320 0.68 7.89 1.58
N ASP A 321 1.13 9.14 1.58
CA ASP A 321 2.31 9.55 2.36
C ASP A 321 2.01 9.60 3.87
N LEU A 322 0.81 10.04 4.23
CA LEU A 322 0.45 10.26 5.63
C LEU A 322 0.51 8.97 6.48
N PRO A 323 -0.09 7.83 6.08
CA PRO A 323 0.03 6.58 6.84
C PRO A 323 1.47 6.14 7.05
N ARG A 324 2.34 6.31 6.05
CA ARG A 324 3.76 5.96 6.12
C ARG A 324 4.52 6.83 7.11
N ILE A 325 4.34 8.16 7.01
CA ILE A 325 5.02 9.11 7.91
C ILE A 325 4.54 8.91 9.35
N VAL A 326 3.24 8.79 9.57
CA VAL A 326 2.65 8.55 10.89
C VAL A 326 3.07 7.19 11.44
N GLY A 327 3.02 6.13 10.60
CA GLY A 327 3.39 4.77 10.99
C GLY A 327 4.86 4.65 11.41
N ALA A 328 5.76 5.40 10.77
CA ALA A 328 7.18 5.47 11.11
C ALA A 328 7.47 6.35 12.35
N THR A 329 6.51 7.16 12.79
CA THR A 329 6.68 8.03 13.95
C THR A 329 6.44 7.25 15.24
N ARG A 330 7.38 7.34 16.18
CA ARG A 330 7.35 6.60 17.45
C ARG A 330 6.08 6.95 18.24
N PRO A 331 5.28 5.96 18.69
CA PRO A 331 4.17 6.20 19.60
C PRO A 331 4.59 6.95 20.86
N GLY A 332 3.72 7.86 21.33
CA GLY A 332 4.00 8.76 22.44
C GLY A 332 4.71 10.06 22.05
N SER A 333 5.28 10.16 20.83
CA SER A 333 5.88 11.41 20.36
C SER A 333 4.83 12.48 20.12
N LYS A 334 5.14 13.72 20.51
CA LYS A 334 4.36 14.92 20.23
C LYS A 334 4.99 15.65 19.05
N VAL A 335 4.30 15.70 17.92
CA VAL A 335 4.85 16.22 16.66
C VAL A 335 3.95 17.29 16.04
N GLY A 336 4.54 18.14 15.21
CA GLY A 336 3.82 19.17 14.45
C GLY A 336 2.98 18.57 13.33
N LEU A 337 1.77 19.07 13.19
CA LEU A 337 0.81 18.73 12.14
C LEU A 337 0.31 20.03 11.51
N GLN A 338 0.50 20.21 10.20
CA GLN A 338 -0.04 21.37 9.49
C GLN A 338 -1.22 20.94 8.62
N VAL A 339 -2.36 21.59 8.83
CA VAL A 339 -3.59 21.35 8.06
C VAL A 339 -3.96 22.61 7.25
N TRP A 340 -4.56 22.40 6.08
CA TRP A 340 -5.28 23.42 5.34
C TRP A 340 -6.74 23.38 5.74
N ARG A 341 -7.24 24.50 6.31
CA ARG A 341 -8.59 24.64 6.83
C ARG A 341 -9.17 25.98 6.42
N ARG A 342 -10.34 25.98 5.76
CA ARG A 342 -11.08 27.21 5.36
C ARG A 342 -10.22 28.22 4.62
N GLY A 343 -9.38 27.74 3.68
CA GLY A 343 -8.55 28.60 2.85
C GLY A 343 -7.25 29.09 3.49
N ALA A 344 -6.84 28.58 4.66
CA ALA A 344 -5.60 28.95 5.34
C ALA A 344 -4.90 27.73 5.95
N ALA A 345 -3.56 27.79 6.04
CA ALA A 345 -2.77 26.82 6.75
C ALA A 345 -2.87 27.05 8.27
N LYS A 346 -3.03 25.97 9.04
CA LYS A 346 -3.09 25.99 10.50
C LYS A 346 -2.16 24.93 11.08
N ASP A 347 -1.33 25.33 12.03
CA ASP A 347 -0.44 24.44 12.77
C ASP A 347 -1.12 23.88 14.00
N LEU A 348 -1.00 22.57 14.19
CA LEU A 348 -1.52 21.80 15.31
C LEU A 348 -0.40 20.93 15.90
N MET A 349 -0.57 20.47 17.13
CA MET A 349 0.33 19.51 17.76
C MET A 349 -0.43 18.23 18.07
N VAL A 350 0.05 17.10 17.60
CA VAL A 350 -0.57 15.80 17.81
C VAL A 350 0.36 14.86 18.58
N THR A 351 -0.18 14.14 19.56
CA THR A 351 0.54 13.04 20.23
C THR A 351 0.18 11.74 19.54
N VAL A 352 1.17 11.10 18.93
CA VAL A 352 0.99 9.86 18.17
C VAL A 352 0.65 8.72 19.13
N ALA A 353 -0.43 7.97 18.86
CA ALA A 353 -0.78 6.75 19.60
C ALA A 353 -0.21 5.51 18.90
N GLU A 354 -0.10 4.40 19.62
CA GLU A 354 0.23 3.10 19.03
C GLU A 354 -1.01 2.50 18.33
N ILE A 355 -0.79 1.84 17.19
CA ILE A 355 -1.85 1.05 16.53
C ILE A 355 -2.15 -0.15 17.43
N PRO A 356 -3.39 -0.37 17.90
CA PRO A 356 -3.72 -1.53 18.69
C PRO A 356 -3.48 -2.84 17.92
N ALA A 357 -3.07 -3.89 18.62
CA ALA A 357 -3.11 -5.23 18.06
C ALA A 357 -4.56 -5.60 17.73
N GLU A 358 -4.81 -6.15 16.53
CA GLU A 358 -6.15 -6.38 15.98
C GLU A 358 -7.04 -7.23 16.89
N LYS A 359 -8.26 -6.72 17.17
CA LYS A 359 -9.43 -7.51 17.52
C LYS A 359 -10.39 -7.45 16.35
N LEU A 360 -10.60 -8.56 15.68
CA LEU A 360 -11.59 -8.74 14.60
C LEU A 360 -13.02 -8.61 15.14
N ALA A 361 -13.81 -7.75 14.53
CA ALA A 361 -15.26 -7.72 14.74
C ALA A 361 -15.98 -7.26 13.45
N SER A 362 -16.71 -8.18 12.87
CA SER A 362 -17.66 -7.99 11.77
C SER A 362 -19.05 -7.61 12.29
N ARG A 363 -19.75 -6.70 11.61
CA ARG A 363 -21.19 -6.47 11.77
C ARG A 363 -21.86 -6.02 10.49
N GLU A 364 -22.91 -6.73 10.12
CA GLU A 364 -23.84 -6.43 9.02
C GLU A 364 -24.97 -5.51 9.46
N SER A 365 -25.54 -4.68 8.54
CA SER A 365 -26.76 -3.92 8.78
C SER A 365 -27.74 -3.99 7.60
N LYS A 366 -29.04 -4.10 7.95
CA LYS A 366 -30.21 -4.19 7.03
C LYS A 366 -30.91 -2.82 6.90
N GLY A 367 -31.39 -2.49 5.71
CA GLY A 367 -32.02 -1.21 5.36
C GLY A 367 -33.55 -1.19 5.34
N ALA A 368 -34.16 0.01 5.34
CA ALA A 368 -35.61 0.32 5.31
C ALA A 368 -36.01 1.16 4.07
N LYS A 369 -37.29 1.17 3.70
CA LYS A 369 -37.89 1.59 2.42
C LYS A 369 -38.38 3.07 2.35
N PRO A 370 -38.54 3.66 1.12
CA PRO A 370 -38.69 5.10 0.88
C PRO A 370 -40.09 5.58 0.47
N GLY A 371 -40.31 6.92 0.50
CA GLY A 371 -41.47 7.67 0.04
C GLY A 371 -41.12 8.70 -1.07
N GLU A 372 -42.13 9.09 -1.88
CA GLU A 372 -41.97 9.89 -3.09
C GLU A 372 -41.79 11.40 -2.83
N ALA A 373 -40.70 11.99 -3.37
CA ALA A 373 -40.46 13.43 -3.40
C ALA A 373 -39.84 13.89 -4.73
N ALA A 374 -39.96 15.18 -5.08
CA ALA A 374 -39.43 15.75 -6.31
C ALA A 374 -37.89 15.86 -6.28
N ALA A 375 -37.24 15.57 -7.43
CA ALA A 375 -35.79 15.67 -7.55
C ALA A 375 -35.31 17.13 -7.54
N ASN A 376 -34.19 17.40 -6.87
CA ASN A 376 -33.54 18.69 -6.87
C ASN A 376 -32.70 18.92 -8.17
N ARG A 377 -31.97 20.03 -8.27
CA ARG A 377 -31.18 20.37 -9.48
C ARG A 377 -29.98 19.45 -9.73
N LEU A 378 -29.62 18.57 -8.78
CA LEU A 378 -28.64 17.49 -8.99
C LEU A 378 -29.30 16.19 -9.49
N GLY A 379 -30.60 16.18 -9.64
CA GLY A 379 -31.37 14.98 -9.94
C GLY A 379 -31.57 14.06 -8.73
N LEU A 380 -31.38 14.57 -7.49
CA LEU A 380 -31.52 13.79 -6.27
C LEU A 380 -32.91 13.97 -5.67
N VAL A 381 -33.57 12.88 -5.37
CA VAL A 381 -34.71 12.82 -4.47
C VAL A 381 -34.17 12.60 -3.06
N LEU A 382 -34.44 13.50 -2.14
CA LEU A 382 -33.89 13.50 -0.81
C LEU A 382 -34.98 13.41 0.25
N SER A 383 -34.69 12.72 1.35
CA SER A 383 -35.53 12.68 2.55
C SER A 383 -34.74 13.07 3.79
N GLU A 384 -35.49 13.40 4.85
CA GLU A 384 -34.90 13.66 6.17
C GLU A 384 -34.49 12.35 6.85
N LEU A 385 -33.39 12.37 7.60
CA LEU A 385 -33.06 11.27 8.50
C LEU A 385 -34.07 11.20 9.64
N SER A 386 -34.61 9.99 9.90
CA SER A 386 -35.44 9.79 11.12
C SER A 386 -34.58 9.87 12.37
N ASP A 387 -35.22 10.15 13.51
CA ASP A 387 -34.53 10.19 14.81
C ASP A 387 -33.91 8.83 15.18
N GLU A 388 -34.54 7.74 14.77
CA GLU A 388 -34.01 6.38 14.93
C GLU A 388 -32.75 6.17 14.08
N GLN A 389 -32.77 6.61 12.83
CA GLN A 389 -31.58 6.56 11.94
C GLN A 389 -30.44 7.42 12.47
N ARG A 390 -30.73 8.64 12.96
CA ARG A 390 -29.69 9.51 13.58
C ARG A 390 -29.03 8.84 14.78
N LYS A 391 -29.81 8.21 15.65
CA LYS A 391 -29.33 7.48 16.85
C LYS A 391 -28.49 6.25 16.42
N GLN A 392 -29.02 5.44 15.50
CA GLN A 392 -28.35 4.22 15.02
C GLN A 392 -27.02 4.54 14.33
N LEU A 393 -27.00 5.57 13.47
CA LEU A 393 -25.84 5.98 12.71
C LEU A 393 -24.88 6.88 13.48
N LYS A 394 -25.28 7.33 14.69
CA LYS A 394 -24.51 8.26 15.57
C LYS A 394 -24.12 9.56 14.83
N ILE A 395 -25.04 10.13 14.02
CA ILE A 395 -24.84 11.38 13.31
C ILE A 395 -25.89 12.42 13.74
N ALA A 396 -25.46 13.68 13.84
CA ALA A 396 -26.36 14.76 14.32
C ALA A 396 -27.26 15.27 13.18
N SER A 397 -26.80 15.26 11.94
CA SER A 397 -27.52 15.82 10.78
C SER A 397 -27.13 15.08 9.50
N GLY A 398 -27.96 15.21 8.47
CA GLY A 398 -27.77 14.63 7.15
C GLY A 398 -29.09 14.49 6.41
N VAL A 399 -29.02 14.38 5.08
CA VAL A 399 -30.15 14.09 4.20
C VAL A 399 -29.90 12.82 3.41
N VAL A 400 -30.89 11.97 3.29
CA VAL A 400 -30.76 10.66 2.61
C VAL A 400 -31.07 10.83 1.13
N VAL A 401 -30.30 10.18 0.26
CA VAL A 401 -30.57 10.05 -1.16
C VAL A 401 -31.51 8.87 -1.36
N ASP A 402 -32.78 9.13 -1.61
CA ASP A 402 -33.79 8.10 -1.88
C ASP A 402 -33.74 7.59 -3.31
N GLU A 403 -33.46 8.50 -4.27
CA GLU A 403 -33.41 8.18 -5.68
C GLU A 403 -32.45 9.17 -6.40
N VAL A 404 -31.77 8.67 -7.43
CA VAL A 404 -30.99 9.48 -8.37
C VAL A 404 -31.69 9.45 -9.72
N ARG A 405 -32.24 10.57 -10.18
CA ARG A 405 -32.94 10.70 -11.46
C ARG A 405 -32.03 11.34 -12.52
N GLY A 406 -32.05 10.79 -13.73
CA GLY A 406 -31.20 11.22 -14.83
C GLY A 406 -29.79 10.62 -14.78
N GLN A 407 -28.84 11.22 -15.51
CA GLN A 407 -27.44 10.76 -15.42
C GLN A 407 -26.86 11.11 -14.04
N PRO A 408 -26.27 10.12 -13.32
CA PRO A 408 -25.71 10.38 -12.00
C PRO A 408 -24.56 11.40 -12.11
N ARG A 409 -24.67 12.47 -11.34
CA ARG A 409 -23.60 13.48 -11.22
C ARG A 409 -22.70 13.08 -10.07
N GLY A 410 -21.49 12.67 -10.38
CA GLY A 410 -20.59 12.02 -9.43
C GLY A 410 -21.06 10.58 -9.10
N ASP A 411 -20.37 9.93 -8.16
CA ASP A 411 -20.70 8.55 -7.73
C ASP A 411 -21.74 8.55 -6.57
N LEU A 412 -22.83 9.32 -6.74
CA LEU A 412 -23.94 9.32 -5.77
C LEU A 412 -24.89 8.17 -6.05
N ARG A 413 -25.35 7.49 -4.98
CA ARG A 413 -26.21 6.31 -5.07
C ARG A 413 -27.36 6.42 -4.08
N LYS A 414 -28.44 5.70 -4.36
CA LYS A 414 -29.52 5.50 -3.40
C LYS A 414 -28.98 4.95 -2.07
N GLY A 415 -29.42 5.53 -0.96
CA GLY A 415 -29.00 5.19 0.39
C GLY A 415 -27.79 5.97 0.89
N ASP A 416 -27.14 6.80 0.05
CA ASP A 416 -26.13 7.72 0.51
C ASP A 416 -26.74 8.78 1.44
N ILE A 417 -25.99 9.21 2.44
CA ILE A 417 -26.38 10.29 3.34
C ILE A 417 -25.46 11.47 3.09
N ILE A 418 -26.01 12.58 2.60
CA ILE A 418 -25.27 13.81 2.42
C ILE A 418 -25.19 14.53 3.76
N LEU A 419 -24.00 14.72 4.28
CA LEU A 419 -23.72 15.37 5.56
C LEU A 419 -23.48 16.88 5.41
N ALA A 420 -22.84 17.29 4.29
CA ALA A 420 -22.53 18.68 4.05
C ALA A 420 -22.30 18.99 2.56
N LEU A 421 -22.42 20.27 2.18
CA LEU A 421 -22.03 20.85 0.89
C LEU A 421 -20.84 21.77 1.09
N ILE A 422 -19.76 21.56 0.32
CA ILE A 422 -18.55 22.39 0.35
C ILE A 422 -18.40 23.13 -0.96
N HIS A 423 -18.17 24.45 -0.87
CA HIS A 423 -17.90 25.31 -2.00
C HIS A 423 -16.90 26.41 -1.61
N LYS A 424 -15.78 26.55 -2.35
CA LYS A 424 -14.71 27.52 -2.08
C LYS A 424 -14.25 27.54 -0.62
N GLY A 425 -14.04 26.34 -0.04
CA GLY A 425 -13.60 26.17 1.36
C GLY A 425 -14.68 26.37 2.42
N ASN A 426 -15.89 26.84 2.05
CA ASN A 426 -17.02 26.96 2.97
C ASN A 426 -17.75 25.63 3.06
N ASN A 427 -17.89 25.11 4.27
CA ASN A 427 -18.61 23.88 4.61
C ASN A 427 -20.01 24.23 5.18
N THR A 428 -21.07 23.81 4.48
CA THR A 428 -22.46 24.01 4.90
C THR A 428 -23.05 22.66 5.25
N GLU A 429 -23.34 22.43 6.53
CA GLU A 429 -23.99 21.18 7.00
C GLU A 429 -25.37 20.99 6.40
N ALA A 430 -25.71 19.76 6.03
CA ALA A 430 -27.04 19.39 5.54
C ALA A 430 -27.97 19.03 6.73
N LYS A 431 -28.48 20.04 7.44
CA LYS A 431 -29.37 19.83 8.62
C LYS A 431 -30.78 19.42 8.23
N SER A 432 -31.22 19.81 7.02
CA SER A 432 -32.51 19.44 6.44
C SER A 432 -32.46 19.48 4.92
N VAL A 433 -33.41 18.79 4.26
CA VAL A 433 -33.58 18.81 2.80
C VAL A 433 -33.80 20.26 2.29
N ALA A 434 -34.61 21.02 2.99
CA ALA A 434 -34.89 22.43 2.64
C ALA A 434 -33.61 23.30 2.72
N GLN A 435 -32.82 23.15 3.80
CA GLN A 435 -31.56 23.89 3.97
C GLN A 435 -30.53 23.47 2.92
N PHE A 436 -30.36 22.17 2.68
CA PHE A 436 -29.46 21.65 1.66
C PHE A 436 -29.80 22.19 0.26
N ASN A 437 -31.07 22.13 -0.13
CA ASN A 437 -31.52 22.65 -1.42
C ASN A 437 -31.36 24.18 -1.53
N LYS A 438 -31.56 24.93 -0.44
CA LYS A 438 -31.30 26.37 -0.40
C LYS A 438 -29.83 26.67 -0.60
N ALA A 439 -28.93 25.97 0.12
CA ALA A 439 -27.47 26.13 -0.03
C ALA A 439 -27.01 25.74 -1.46
N LEU A 440 -27.54 24.64 -1.98
CA LEU A 440 -27.26 24.18 -3.33
C LEU A 440 -27.68 25.22 -4.38
N ASN A 441 -28.85 25.84 -4.23
CA ASN A 441 -29.39 26.83 -5.16
C ASN A 441 -28.65 28.19 -5.10
N ALA A 442 -27.98 28.49 -3.99
CA ALA A 442 -27.16 29.69 -3.85
C ALA A 442 -25.80 29.61 -4.59
N VAL A 443 -25.37 28.39 -4.99
CA VAL A 443 -24.13 28.21 -5.72
C VAL A 443 -24.37 28.43 -7.22
N ASP A 444 -23.39 29.05 -7.90
CA ASP A 444 -23.42 29.26 -9.36
C ASP A 444 -23.57 27.94 -10.11
N LYS A 445 -24.33 27.96 -11.21
CA LYS A 445 -24.61 26.77 -12.02
C LYS A 445 -23.36 26.18 -12.70
N ALA A 446 -22.33 26.98 -12.94
CA ALA A 446 -21.06 26.53 -13.53
C ALA A 446 -20.05 26.09 -12.47
N ALA A 447 -20.32 26.33 -11.18
CA ALA A 447 -19.38 26.06 -10.11
C ALA A 447 -19.18 24.56 -9.85
N THR A 448 -18.00 24.23 -9.36
CA THR A 448 -17.66 22.93 -8.80
C THR A 448 -18.05 22.92 -7.32
N ILE A 449 -18.79 21.90 -6.89
CA ILE A 449 -19.13 21.66 -5.48
C ILE A 449 -18.62 20.32 -5.04
N THR A 450 -18.40 20.16 -3.75
CA THR A 450 -18.07 18.89 -3.14
C THR A 450 -19.12 18.54 -2.09
N LEU A 451 -19.63 17.32 -2.11
CA LEU A 451 -20.54 16.79 -1.13
C LEU A 451 -19.78 15.87 -0.16
N HIS A 452 -19.92 16.10 1.14
CA HIS A 452 -19.49 15.14 2.15
C HIS A 452 -20.58 14.08 2.28
N VAL A 453 -20.28 12.84 1.94
CA VAL A 453 -21.26 11.76 1.82
C VAL A 453 -20.86 10.59 2.72
N ARG A 454 -21.84 10.00 3.38
CA ARG A 454 -21.70 8.74 4.11
C ARG A 454 -22.44 7.63 3.35
N ARG A 455 -21.74 6.51 3.10
CA ARG A 455 -22.27 5.29 2.50
C ARG A 455 -21.99 4.11 3.45
N GLY A 456 -23.03 3.64 4.14
CA GLY A 456 -22.87 2.67 5.24
C GLY A 456 -22.01 3.22 6.37
N GLU A 457 -20.89 2.61 6.66
CA GLU A 457 -19.93 3.09 7.67
C GLU A 457 -18.84 4.01 7.08
N ASN A 458 -18.68 4.03 5.76
CA ASN A 458 -17.65 4.82 5.08
C ASN A 458 -18.11 6.25 4.81
N GLN A 459 -17.18 7.20 4.96
CA GLN A 459 -17.38 8.60 4.59
C GLN A 459 -16.41 8.99 3.48
N SER A 460 -16.88 9.80 2.52
CA SER A 460 -16.08 10.26 1.39
C SER A 460 -16.57 11.62 0.88
N PHE A 461 -15.71 12.31 0.13
CA PHE A 461 -16.06 13.55 -0.54
C PHE A 461 -16.26 13.29 -2.02
N ILE A 462 -17.44 13.65 -2.55
CA ILE A 462 -17.81 13.48 -3.95
C ILE A 462 -17.88 14.85 -4.59
N THR A 463 -17.05 15.07 -5.62
CA THR A 463 -17.03 16.35 -6.35
C THR A 463 -17.94 16.29 -7.56
N ILE A 464 -18.74 17.36 -7.74
CA ILE A 464 -19.65 17.53 -8.86
C ILE A 464 -19.26 18.79 -9.61
N LYS A 465 -18.93 18.64 -10.91
CA LYS A 465 -18.57 19.74 -11.82
C LYS A 465 -19.80 20.20 -12.58
N GLY A 466 -19.99 21.52 -12.65
CA GLY A 466 -21.03 22.13 -13.47
C GLY A 466 -22.45 21.65 -13.11
N LEU A 467 -23.25 22.50 -12.54
CA LEU A 467 -24.63 22.21 -12.15
C LEU A 467 -25.62 22.42 -13.33
N ASN A 468 -25.11 22.75 -14.51
CA ASN A 468 -25.89 22.85 -15.75
C ASN A 468 -26.04 21.45 -16.35
N GLY A 469 -27.26 21.03 -16.56
CA GLY A 469 -27.55 19.83 -17.31
C GLY A 469 -27.13 19.96 -18.77
N LYS A 470 -26.10 19.27 -19.18
CA LYS A 470 -25.92 18.67 -20.51
C LYS A 470 -25.31 17.31 -20.31
#